data_c31bdfa1508796294e387260bccee407
#
_entry.id   c31bdfa1508796294e387260bccee407
#
_cell.length_a   1.000
_cell.length_b   1.000
_cell.length_c   1.000
_cell.angle_alpha   90.00
_cell.angle_beta   90.00
_cell.angle_gamma   90.00
#
_symmetry.space_group_name_H-M   'P 1'
#
loop_
_entity.id
_entity.type
_entity.pdbx_description
1 polymer ?
#
loop_
_entity_poly.entity_id
_entity_poly.type
_entity_poly.pdbx_seq_one_letter_code
_entity_poly.pdbx_strand_id
1 'polypeptide(L)'
;FKNRIVSIFCALVTLLIVGAGAFYLLVPPMIQECGRVQTLLVQYFSHGTYNSNVPTSLSDFLRDNIDVKFITELFNKENLLDALKEAVPRLWSLLSDSVDLLFSVFTIFIILLYVIFILLDYESIAEGWMHLVPMKYRSFVVGILNDVKVGMNRYFRGQAFVALCVGILFSIGFLIIDFPLAIGLGLFIGALNMVPYLQIIGLVPTIILAILKASDTGENFWIIIASAMAVFIVVQTIQDGFIVPRVMGKITGLNPAIILLSLSIWGSLMGMLGMIIALPLTTLMLSYYQRFIINRENIHKTESTDNQTKEINN
;
A
#
# COMPACT_ATOMS: atom_id res chain seq x y z
N PHE A 1 11.61 -27.34 -4.82
CA PHE A 1 12.27 -27.50 -6.14
C PHE A 1 13.77 -27.45 -5.93
N LYS A 2 14.49 -28.48 -6.47
CA LYS A 2 15.93 -28.66 -6.30
C LYS A 2 16.76 -27.68 -7.16
N ASN A 3 16.15 -27.08 -8.18
CA ASN A 3 16.79 -26.13 -9.08
C ASN A 3 16.24 -24.72 -8.87
N ARG A 4 17.09 -23.78 -8.45
CA ARG A 4 16.76 -22.39 -8.17
C ARG A 4 16.11 -21.68 -9.36
N ILE A 5 16.60 -21.90 -10.58
CA ILE A 5 16.04 -21.36 -11.83
C ILE A 5 14.60 -21.79 -12.02
N VAL A 6 14.27 -23.07 -11.82
CA VAL A 6 12.91 -23.60 -11.94
C VAL A 6 12.00 -23.00 -10.89
N SER A 7 12.49 -22.81 -9.66
CA SER A 7 11.70 -22.19 -8.58
C SER A 7 11.38 -20.73 -8.89
N ILE A 8 12.33 -19.95 -9.39
CA ILE A 8 12.12 -18.54 -9.79
C ILE A 8 11.12 -18.46 -10.93
N PHE A 9 11.31 -19.30 -11.96
CA PHE A 9 10.40 -19.35 -13.12
C PHE A 9 8.97 -19.74 -12.70
N CYS A 10 8.81 -20.78 -11.87
CA CYS A 10 7.50 -21.17 -11.33
C CYS A 10 6.87 -20.05 -10.51
N ALA A 11 7.64 -19.34 -9.67
CA ALA A 11 7.13 -18.23 -8.87
C ALA A 11 6.64 -17.07 -9.76
N LEU A 12 7.40 -16.70 -10.79
CA LEU A 12 7.01 -15.66 -11.75
C LEU A 12 5.78 -16.06 -12.56
N VAL A 13 5.71 -17.30 -13.04
CA VAL A 13 4.54 -17.82 -13.77
C VAL A 13 3.31 -17.84 -12.85
N THR A 14 3.46 -18.30 -11.61
CA THR A 14 2.36 -18.30 -10.63
C THR A 14 1.88 -16.88 -10.34
N LEU A 15 2.80 -15.92 -10.17
CA LEU A 15 2.47 -14.51 -9.97
C LEU A 15 1.70 -13.94 -11.16
N LEU A 16 2.12 -14.25 -12.39
CA LEU A 16 1.43 -13.83 -13.61
C LEU A 16 0.03 -14.44 -13.72
N ILE A 17 -0.13 -15.75 -13.44
CA ILE A 17 -1.44 -16.44 -13.50
C ILE A 17 -2.38 -15.86 -12.44
N VAL A 18 -1.91 -15.67 -11.20
CA VAL A 18 -2.71 -15.08 -10.12
C VAL A 18 -3.07 -13.63 -10.44
N GLY A 19 -2.11 -12.85 -10.96
CA GLY A 19 -2.34 -11.46 -11.39
C GLY A 19 -3.35 -11.37 -12.54
N ALA A 20 -3.22 -12.21 -13.57
CA ALA A 20 -4.15 -12.27 -14.68
C ALA A 20 -5.55 -12.72 -14.23
N GLY A 21 -5.63 -13.72 -13.35
CA GLY A 21 -6.90 -14.18 -12.77
C GLY A 21 -7.59 -13.10 -11.93
N ALA A 22 -6.84 -12.41 -11.08
CA ALA A 22 -7.35 -11.28 -10.30
C ALA A 22 -7.82 -10.13 -11.22
N PHE A 23 -7.03 -9.81 -12.25
CA PHE A 23 -7.39 -8.80 -13.25
C PHE A 23 -8.72 -9.16 -13.97
N TYR A 24 -8.83 -10.40 -14.46
CA TYR A 24 -10.03 -10.86 -15.16
C TYR A 24 -11.29 -10.87 -14.26
N LEU A 25 -11.11 -11.14 -12.97
CA LEU A 25 -12.22 -11.21 -12.01
C LEU A 25 -12.66 -9.82 -11.52
N LEU A 26 -11.71 -8.91 -11.31
CA LEU A 26 -11.97 -7.60 -10.66
C LEU A 26 -12.25 -6.47 -11.65
N VAL A 27 -11.56 -6.47 -12.80
CA VAL A 27 -11.65 -5.35 -13.76
C VAL A 27 -13.02 -5.23 -14.42
N PRO A 28 -13.70 -6.28 -14.90
CA PRO A 28 -15.02 -6.15 -15.52
C PRO A 28 -16.09 -5.52 -14.62
N PRO A 29 -16.29 -5.92 -13.35
CA PRO A 29 -17.22 -5.24 -12.47
C PRO A 29 -16.80 -3.79 -12.18
N MET A 30 -15.51 -3.50 -12.02
CA MET A 30 -15.02 -2.14 -11.82
C MET A 30 -15.33 -1.21 -13.01
N ILE A 31 -15.21 -1.71 -14.26
CA ILE A 31 -15.55 -0.92 -15.45
C ILE A 31 -17.04 -0.60 -15.48
N GLN A 32 -17.90 -1.54 -15.10
CA GLN A 32 -19.34 -1.30 -15.03
C GLN A 32 -19.67 -0.24 -13.96
N GLU A 33 -19.07 -0.35 -12.79
CA GLU A 33 -19.23 0.63 -11.71
C GLU A 33 -18.68 2.02 -12.10
N CYS A 34 -17.54 2.09 -12.80
CA CYS A 34 -17.00 3.36 -13.33
C CYS A 34 -17.98 4.03 -14.31
N GLY A 35 -18.62 3.26 -15.19
CA GLY A 35 -19.64 3.79 -16.09
C GLY A 35 -20.85 4.37 -15.35
N ARG A 36 -21.27 3.73 -14.24
CA ARG A 36 -22.33 4.28 -13.38
C ARG A 36 -21.90 5.61 -12.74
N VAL A 37 -20.68 5.68 -12.19
CA VAL A 37 -20.16 6.93 -11.58
C VAL A 37 -20.04 8.05 -12.63
N GLN A 38 -19.61 7.74 -13.85
CA GLN A 38 -19.59 8.71 -14.94
C GLN A 38 -20.99 9.29 -15.22
N THR A 39 -22.00 8.42 -15.32
CA THR A 39 -23.39 8.86 -15.53
C THR A 39 -23.85 9.76 -14.40
N LEU A 40 -23.57 9.40 -13.15
CA LEU A 40 -23.90 10.19 -11.96
C LEU A 40 -23.21 11.56 -11.96
N LEU A 41 -21.95 11.61 -12.33
CA LEU A 41 -21.18 12.86 -12.46
C LEU A 41 -21.81 13.77 -13.52
N VAL A 42 -22.09 13.24 -14.70
CA VAL A 42 -22.72 14.01 -15.79
C VAL A 42 -24.09 14.53 -15.35
N GLN A 43 -24.92 13.70 -14.74
CA GLN A 43 -26.23 14.11 -14.23
C GLN A 43 -26.11 15.20 -13.16
N TYR A 44 -25.22 15.04 -12.19
CA TYR A 44 -25.01 16.01 -11.11
C TYR A 44 -24.61 17.39 -11.64
N PHE A 45 -23.71 17.44 -12.61
CA PHE A 45 -23.20 18.69 -13.16
C PHE A 45 -24.07 19.30 -14.26
N SER A 46 -24.82 18.48 -15.04
CA SER A 46 -25.64 18.96 -16.17
C SER A 46 -27.01 19.47 -15.75
N HIS A 47 -27.65 18.83 -14.77
CA HIS A 47 -29.06 19.15 -14.45
C HIS A 47 -29.24 20.23 -13.40
N GLY A 48 -28.17 20.72 -12.77
CA GLY A 48 -28.25 21.84 -11.83
C GLY A 48 -29.22 21.64 -10.64
N THR A 49 -29.69 20.40 -10.46
CA THR A 49 -30.72 20.08 -9.49
C THR A 49 -30.12 20.18 -8.10
N TYR A 50 -30.40 21.29 -7.40
CA TYR A 50 -30.20 21.41 -5.96
C TYR A 50 -31.11 20.41 -5.28
N ASN A 51 -30.66 19.16 -5.12
CA ASN A 51 -31.30 18.27 -4.18
C ASN A 51 -31.07 18.85 -2.80
N SER A 52 -32.17 19.21 -2.09
CA SER A 52 -32.14 19.74 -0.74
C SER A 52 -31.42 18.84 0.27
N ASN A 53 -31.05 17.65 -0.14
CA ASN A 53 -30.42 16.59 0.68
C ASN A 53 -28.89 16.65 0.70
N VAL A 54 -28.26 17.52 -0.12
CA VAL A 54 -26.79 17.73 -0.14
C VAL A 54 -26.49 19.12 0.42
N PRO A 55 -25.52 19.28 1.34
CA PRO A 55 -25.13 20.59 1.85
C PRO A 55 -24.64 21.50 0.72
N THR A 56 -25.22 22.70 0.59
CA THR A 56 -24.90 23.66 -0.48
C THR A 56 -23.43 24.04 -0.51
N SER A 57 -22.81 24.22 0.65
CA SER A 57 -21.37 24.52 0.77
C SER A 57 -20.46 23.46 0.17
N LEU A 58 -20.85 22.19 0.22
CA LEU A 58 -20.10 21.06 -0.34
C LEU A 58 -20.30 20.99 -1.86
N SER A 59 -21.53 21.23 -2.33
CA SER A 59 -21.84 21.25 -3.76
C SER A 59 -21.15 22.42 -4.47
N ASP A 60 -21.08 23.58 -3.84
CA ASP A 60 -20.40 24.76 -4.37
C ASP A 60 -18.89 24.55 -4.40
N PHE A 61 -18.31 24.01 -3.32
CA PHE A 61 -16.88 23.66 -3.28
C PHE A 61 -16.46 22.69 -4.39
N LEU A 62 -17.27 21.65 -4.64
CA LEU A 62 -17.00 20.69 -5.71
C LEU A 62 -17.06 21.35 -7.09
N ARG A 63 -18.04 22.23 -7.33
CA ARG A 63 -18.18 22.94 -8.62
C ARG A 63 -17.04 23.90 -8.88
N ASP A 64 -16.56 24.59 -7.85
CA ASP A 64 -15.52 25.62 -8.02
C ASP A 64 -14.11 25.00 -8.12
N ASN A 65 -13.88 23.83 -7.53
CA ASN A 65 -12.53 23.25 -7.44
C ASN A 65 -12.33 22.00 -8.30
N ILE A 66 -13.40 21.43 -8.87
CA ILE A 66 -13.31 20.21 -9.66
C ILE A 66 -13.56 20.50 -11.13
N ASP A 67 -12.55 20.25 -11.96
CA ASP A 67 -12.73 20.26 -13.41
C ASP A 67 -13.50 19.02 -13.84
N VAL A 68 -14.81 19.25 -14.13
CA VAL A 68 -15.75 18.20 -14.54
C VAL A 68 -15.26 17.47 -15.79
N LYS A 69 -14.59 18.16 -16.71
CA LYS A 69 -14.07 17.54 -17.93
C LYS A 69 -13.00 16.53 -17.61
N PHE A 70 -12.05 16.89 -16.73
CA PHE A 70 -10.99 15.97 -16.28
C PHE A 70 -11.53 14.72 -15.61
N ILE A 71 -12.53 14.86 -14.70
CA ILE A 71 -13.12 13.71 -14.02
C ILE A 71 -13.97 12.87 -14.97
N THR A 72 -14.75 13.51 -15.85
CA THR A 72 -15.57 12.77 -16.82
C THR A 72 -14.70 11.99 -17.80
N GLU A 73 -13.54 12.51 -18.18
CA GLU A 73 -12.55 11.80 -19.00
C GLU A 73 -11.93 10.62 -18.25
N LEU A 74 -11.62 10.76 -16.94
CA LEU A 74 -11.08 9.68 -16.11
C LEU A 74 -12.05 8.51 -15.94
N PHE A 75 -13.34 8.79 -15.79
CA PHE A 75 -14.38 7.77 -15.59
C PHE A 75 -15.11 7.39 -16.89
N ASN A 76 -14.68 7.89 -18.04
CA ASN A 76 -15.30 7.49 -19.30
C ASN A 76 -15.06 6.01 -19.55
N LYS A 77 -16.18 5.26 -19.63
CA LYS A 77 -16.15 3.81 -19.88
C LYS A 77 -15.48 3.49 -21.22
N GLU A 78 -15.67 4.32 -22.24
CA GLU A 78 -15.01 4.15 -23.54
C GLU A 78 -13.52 4.38 -23.41
N ASN A 79 -13.07 5.45 -22.72
CA ASN A 79 -11.66 5.71 -22.46
C ASN A 79 -11.02 4.63 -21.59
N LEU A 80 -11.72 4.09 -20.58
CA LEU A 80 -11.24 2.98 -19.75
C LEU A 80 -11.21 1.66 -20.53
N LEU A 81 -12.26 1.35 -21.29
CA LEU A 81 -12.30 0.18 -22.16
C LEU A 81 -11.31 0.31 -23.33
N ASP A 82 -11.16 1.51 -23.89
CA ASP A 82 -10.20 1.78 -24.95
C ASP A 82 -8.78 1.83 -24.40
N ALA A 83 -8.55 2.37 -23.21
CA ALA A 83 -7.26 2.25 -22.53
C ALA A 83 -6.90 0.79 -22.22
N LEU A 84 -7.87 -0.06 -21.86
CA LEU A 84 -7.67 -1.50 -21.65
C LEU A 84 -7.63 -2.29 -22.96
N LYS A 85 -8.47 -1.95 -23.93
CA LYS A 85 -8.44 -2.53 -25.28
C LYS A 85 -7.26 -2.02 -26.08
N GLU A 86 -6.84 -0.78 -25.87
CA GLU A 86 -5.68 -0.17 -26.49
C GLU A 86 -4.40 -0.43 -25.69
N ALA A 87 -4.44 -0.83 -24.41
CA ALA A 87 -3.25 -1.28 -23.72
C ALA A 87 -2.62 -2.51 -24.39
N VAL A 88 -3.44 -3.44 -24.86
CA VAL A 88 -2.93 -4.61 -25.61
C VAL A 88 -2.56 -4.24 -27.05
N PRO A 89 -3.36 -3.54 -27.87
CA PRO A 89 -2.95 -3.04 -29.19
C PRO A 89 -1.97 -1.85 -29.11
N ARG A 90 -1.98 -1.01 -28.08
CA ARG A 90 -0.92 -0.01 -27.85
C ARG A 90 0.38 -0.66 -27.45
N LEU A 91 0.36 -1.67 -26.62
CA LEU A 91 1.49 -2.58 -26.47
C LEU A 91 1.87 -3.20 -27.83
N TRP A 92 0.89 -3.52 -28.68
CA TRP A 92 1.11 -4.09 -30.02
C TRP A 92 1.40 -3.01 -31.08
N SER A 93 0.86 -1.79 -31.03
CA SER A 93 1.19 -0.67 -31.93
C SER A 93 2.45 0.07 -31.49
N LEU A 94 2.75 0.10 -30.23
CA LEU A 94 4.10 0.32 -29.74
C LEU A 94 5.05 -0.74 -30.33
N LEU A 95 4.56 -1.93 -30.66
CA LEU A 95 5.24 -2.97 -31.40
C LEU A 95 5.32 -2.70 -32.92
N SER A 96 4.55 -1.84 -33.52
CA SER A 96 4.57 -1.58 -34.98
C SER A 96 5.18 -0.25 -35.39
N ASP A 97 5.30 0.74 -34.52
CA ASP A 97 6.03 2.00 -34.78
C ASP A 97 7.51 1.85 -34.39
N SER A 98 8.27 1.51 -35.35
CA SER A 98 9.50 0.73 -35.39
C SER A 98 10.71 1.20 -34.58
N VAL A 99 10.76 2.35 -33.93
CA VAL A 99 11.95 2.83 -33.19
C VAL A 99 11.64 2.96 -31.69
N ASP A 100 10.57 3.62 -31.31
CA ASP A 100 10.19 3.77 -29.89
C ASP A 100 9.79 2.43 -29.26
N LEU A 101 9.31 1.50 -30.05
CA LEU A 101 9.03 0.14 -29.69
C LEU A 101 10.27 -0.65 -29.29
N LEU A 102 11.28 -0.63 -30.16
CA LEU A 102 12.53 -1.33 -29.88
C LEU A 102 13.09 -0.84 -28.53
N PHE A 103 13.02 0.47 -28.25
CA PHE A 103 13.41 1.03 -26.96
C PHE A 103 12.51 0.60 -25.82
N SER A 104 11.18 0.55 -26.00
CA SER A 104 10.25 0.13 -24.93
C SER A 104 10.34 -1.35 -24.62
N VAL A 105 10.36 -2.22 -25.65
CA VAL A 105 10.57 -3.67 -25.46
C VAL A 105 11.95 -3.94 -24.89
N PHE A 106 12.96 -3.23 -25.37
CA PHE A 106 14.33 -3.35 -24.85
C PHE A 106 14.40 -2.90 -23.39
N THR A 107 13.70 -1.83 -23.00
CA THR A 107 13.61 -1.36 -21.62
C THR A 107 12.92 -2.38 -20.73
N ILE A 108 11.77 -2.92 -21.14
CA ILE A 108 11.06 -3.96 -20.39
C ILE A 108 11.94 -5.23 -20.30
N PHE A 109 12.57 -5.62 -21.38
CA PHE A 109 13.51 -6.76 -21.41
C PHE A 109 14.69 -6.55 -20.47
N ILE A 110 15.31 -5.36 -20.49
CA ILE A 110 16.39 -5.00 -19.55
C ILE A 110 15.90 -5.05 -18.10
N ILE A 111 14.74 -4.47 -17.79
CA ILE A 111 14.18 -4.50 -16.44
C ILE A 111 13.95 -5.96 -16.00
N LEU A 112 13.34 -6.78 -16.85
CA LEU A 112 13.10 -8.19 -16.55
C LEU A 112 14.42 -8.95 -16.38
N LEU A 113 15.40 -8.67 -17.22
CA LEU A 113 16.73 -9.23 -17.16
C LEU A 113 17.44 -8.84 -15.86
N TYR A 114 17.38 -7.57 -15.44
CA TYR A 114 17.88 -7.12 -14.15
C TYR A 114 17.20 -7.84 -12.99
N VAL A 115 15.86 -7.96 -13.00
CA VAL A 115 15.11 -8.67 -11.96
C VAL A 115 15.56 -10.13 -11.89
N ILE A 116 15.69 -10.80 -13.04
CA ILE A 116 16.14 -12.20 -13.09
C ILE A 116 17.56 -12.33 -12.57
N PHE A 117 18.50 -11.50 -13.01
CA PHE A 117 19.90 -11.55 -12.55
C PHE A 117 20.01 -11.24 -11.06
N ILE A 118 19.32 -10.21 -10.56
CA ILE A 118 19.30 -9.90 -9.13
C ILE A 118 18.77 -11.09 -8.33
N LEU A 119 17.70 -11.77 -8.81
CA LEU A 119 17.15 -12.94 -8.15
C LEU A 119 18.06 -14.17 -8.20
N LEU A 120 18.79 -14.36 -9.33
CA LEU A 120 19.73 -15.45 -9.49
C LEU A 120 21.01 -15.25 -8.64
N ASP A 121 21.57 -14.05 -8.71
CA ASP A 121 22.86 -13.73 -8.08
C ASP A 121 22.71 -13.04 -6.72
N TYR A 122 21.48 -13.04 -6.13
CA TYR A 122 21.19 -12.37 -4.88
C TYR A 122 22.16 -12.73 -3.76
N GLU A 123 22.56 -14.01 -3.64
CA GLU A 123 23.51 -14.46 -2.62
C GLU A 123 24.92 -13.96 -2.91
N SER A 124 25.36 -14.05 -4.17
CA SER A 124 26.69 -13.57 -4.60
C SER A 124 26.82 -12.05 -4.43
N ILE A 125 25.76 -11.30 -4.78
CA ILE A 125 25.72 -9.85 -4.58
C ILE A 125 25.75 -9.52 -3.08
N ALA A 126 24.95 -10.21 -2.28
CA ALA A 126 24.88 -10.01 -0.83
C ALA A 126 26.20 -10.35 -0.13
N GLU A 127 26.92 -11.40 -0.60
CA GLU A 127 28.22 -11.80 -0.06
C GLU A 127 29.37 -10.92 -0.60
N GLY A 128 29.27 -10.43 -1.82
CA GLY A 128 30.29 -9.56 -2.43
C GLY A 128 30.54 -8.28 -1.63
N TRP A 129 29.50 -7.69 -1.06
CA TRP A 129 29.61 -6.52 -0.19
C TRP A 129 30.41 -6.78 1.10
N MET A 130 30.45 -8.04 1.56
CA MET A 130 31.18 -8.39 2.78
C MET A 130 32.70 -8.25 2.63
N HIS A 131 33.21 -8.36 1.43
CA HIS A 131 34.64 -8.16 1.17
C HIS A 131 35.09 -6.71 1.32
N LEU A 132 34.14 -5.75 1.19
CA LEU A 132 34.40 -4.32 1.39
C LEU A 132 34.43 -3.93 2.87
N VAL A 133 33.88 -4.79 3.75
CA VAL A 133 33.84 -4.52 5.19
C VAL A 133 35.09 -5.06 5.88
N PRO A 134 35.82 -4.21 6.68
CA PRO A 134 36.98 -4.67 7.45
C PRO A 134 36.62 -5.86 8.37
N MET A 135 37.53 -6.82 8.51
CA MET A 135 37.34 -8.06 9.27
C MET A 135 36.73 -7.82 10.68
N LYS A 136 37.16 -6.74 11.36
CA LYS A 136 36.74 -6.35 12.70
C LYS A 136 35.23 -6.11 12.82
N TYR A 137 34.59 -5.59 11.78
CA TYR A 137 33.17 -5.21 11.77
C TYR A 137 32.30 -6.18 10.98
N ARG A 138 32.88 -7.18 10.32
CA ARG A 138 32.18 -8.11 9.42
C ARG A 138 31.03 -8.85 10.13
N SER A 139 31.26 -9.43 11.30
CA SER A 139 30.23 -10.18 12.05
C SER A 139 29.06 -9.29 12.46
N PHE A 140 29.35 -8.03 12.82
CA PHE A 140 28.34 -7.04 13.16
C PHE A 140 27.47 -6.65 11.97
N VAL A 141 28.12 -6.34 10.82
CA VAL A 141 27.41 -5.95 9.59
C VAL A 141 26.59 -7.12 9.03
N VAL A 142 27.11 -8.34 9.07
CA VAL A 142 26.36 -9.55 8.69
C VAL A 142 25.13 -9.74 9.54
N GLY A 143 25.25 -9.54 10.86
CA GLY A 143 24.12 -9.60 11.79
C GLY A 143 23.04 -8.59 11.41
N ILE A 144 23.43 -7.32 11.19
CA ILE A 144 22.49 -6.25 10.76
C ILE A 144 21.78 -6.63 9.45
N LEU A 145 22.55 -7.01 8.42
CA LEU A 145 21.97 -7.34 7.11
C LEU A 145 20.98 -8.52 7.20
N ASN A 146 21.30 -9.53 7.99
CA ASN A 146 20.42 -10.66 8.19
C ASN A 146 19.14 -10.26 8.94
N ASP A 147 19.26 -9.44 10.00
CA ASP A 147 18.11 -8.94 10.76
C ASP A 147 17.21 -8.06 9.89
N VAL A 148 17.82 -7.19 9.05
CA VAL A 148 17.11 -6.39 8.04
C VAL A 148 16.36 -7.30 7.06
N LYS A 149 17.05 -8.29 6.48
CA LYS A 149 16.46 -9.23 5.50
C LYS A 149 15.26 -9.98 6.09
N VAL A 150 15.43 -10.55 7.28
CA VAL A 150 14.37 -11.32 7.95
C VAL A 150 13.22 -10.42 8.38
N GLY A 151 13.53 -9.26 8.97
CA GLY A 151 12.55 -8.28 9.42
C GLY A 151 11.72 -7.71 8.28
N MET A 152 12.38 -7.29 7.19
CA MET A 152 11.71 -6.76 6.00
C MET A 152 10.81 -7.79 5.33
N ASN A 153 11.31 -9.02 5.13
CA ASN A 153 10.52 -10.08 4.51
C ASN A 153 9.26 -10.42 5.33
N ARG A 154 9.42 -10.53 6.65
CA ARG A 154 8.30 -10.79 7.56
C ARG A 154 7.28 -9.65 7.54
N TYR A 155 7.76 -8.40 7.56
CA TYR A 155 6.91 -7.22 7.52
C TYR A 155 6.12 -7.14 6.22
N PHE A 156 6.78 -7.21 5.06
CA PHE A 156 6.10 -7.08 3.77
C PHE A 156 5.08 -8.18 3.52
N ARG A 157 5.38 -9.42 3.88
CA ARG A 157 4.40 -10.51 3.78
C ARG A 157 3.19 -10.27 4.67
N GLY A 158 3.43 -9.81 5.90
CA GLY A 158 2.36 -9.49 6.82
C GLY A 158 1.51 -8.33 6.32
N GLN A 159 2.16 -7.23 5.91
CA GLN A 159 1.47 -6.02 5.44
C GLN A 159 0.67 -6.26 4.15
N ALA A 160 1.21 -7.00 3.20
CA ALA A 160 0.49 -7.37 1.99
C ALA A 160 -0.76 -8.19 2.30
N PHE A 161 -0.67 -9.13 3.24
CA PHE A 161 -1.81 -9.92 3.67
C PHE A 161 -2.86 -9.07 4.40
N VAL A 162 -2.43 -8.17 5.30
CA VAL A 162 -3.33 -7.20 5.98
C VAL A 162 -4.02 -6.31 4.95
N ALA A 163 -3.28 -5.72 4.02
CA ALA A 163 -3.82 -4.86 2.97
C ALA A 163 -4.88 -5.56 2.11
N LEU A 164 -4.61 -6.81 1.73
CA LEU A 164 -5.57 -7.64 0.99
C LEU A 164 -6.85 -7.91 1.79
N CYS A 165 -6.72 -8.33 3.04
CA CYS A 165 -7.87 -8.57 3.92
C CYS A 165 -8.70 -7.30 4.12
N VAL A 166 -8.04 -6.18 4.37
CA VAL A 166 -8.69 -4.87 4.56
C VAL A 166 -9.40 -4.42 3.29
N GLY A 167 -8.77 -4.56 2.12
CA GLY A 167 -9.39 -4.26 0.83
C GLY A 167 -10.66 -5.09 0.58
N ILE A 168 -10.63 -6.39 0.88
CA ILE A 168 -11.80 -7.27 0.79
C ILE A 168 -12.89 -6.83 1.78
N LEU A 169 -12.54 -6.53 3.03
CA LEU A 169 -13.51 -6.11 4.04
C LEU A 169 -14.18 -4.78 3.68
N PHE A 170 -13.42 -3.79 3.18
CA PHE A 170 -13.99 -2.54 2.69
C PHE A 170 -14.90 -2.78 1.48
N SER A 171 -14.48 -3.62 0.53
CA SER A 171 -15.32 -3.96 -0.63
C SER A 171 -16.65 -4.59 -0.21
N ILE A 172 -16.62 -5.56 0.70
CA ILE A 172 -17.82 -6.18 1.27
C ILE A 172 -18.68 -5.15 2.02
N GLY A 173 -18.06 -4.34 2.88
CA GLY A 173 -18.77 -3.32 3.64
C GLY A 173 -19.47 -2.30 2.74
N PHE A 174 -18.80 -1.82 1.70
CA PHE A 174 -19.38 -0.90 0.73
C PHE A 174 -20.45 -1.55 -0.14
N LEU A 175 -20.32 -2.84 -0.49
CA LEU A 175 -21.37 -3.59 -1.20
C LEU A 175 -22.64 -3.72 -0.34
N ILE A 176 -22.50 -3.97 0.96
CA ILE A 176 -23.67 -4.11 1.87
C ILE A 176 -24.49 -2.81 1.93
N ILE A 177 -23.84 -1.66 1.86
CA ILE A 177 -24.52 -0.34 1.87
C ILE A 177 -24.83 0.17 0.46
N ASP A 178 -24.71 -0.67 -0.57
CA ASP A 178 -24.88 -0.33 -2.00
C ASP A 178 -24.13 0.96 -2.39
N PHE A 179 -22.86 1.07 -1.96
CA PHE A 179 -22.05 2.24 -2.22
C PHE A 179 -21.48 2.21 -3.64
N PRO A 180 -21.46 3.34 -4.38
CA PRO A 180 -20.92 3.37 -5.73
C PRO A 180 -19.41 3.05 -5.72
N LEU A 181 -18.95 2.34 -6.74
CA LEU A 181 -17.57 1.85 -6.84
C LEU A 181 -17.13 0.98 -5.63
N ALA A 182 -18.04 0.24 -5.02
CA ALA A 182 -17.80 -0.51 -3.79
C ALA A 182 -16.54 -1.37 -3.83
N ILE A 183 -16.36 -2.18 -4.89
CA ILE A 183 -15.20 -3.06 -5.06
C ILE A 183 -13.95 -2.22 -5.36
N GLY A 184 -14.04 -1.28 -6.28
CA GLY A 184 -12.91 -0.44 -6.68
C GLY A 184 -12.40 0.41 -5.54
N LEU A 185 -13.29 1.08 -4.82
CA LEU A 185 -12.95 1.91 -3.66
C LEU A 185 -12.38 1.07 -2.51
N GLY A 186 -12.99 -0.10 -2.22
CA GLY A 186 -12.51 -0.99 -1.17
C GLY A 186 -11.09 -1.51 -1.44
N LEU A 187 -10.82 -1.95 -2.66
CA LEU A 187 -9.48 -2.40 -3.05
C LEU A 187 -8.47 -1.25 -3.09
N PHE A 188 -8.89 -0.06 -3.51
CA PHE A 188 -8.05 1.14 -3.47
C PHE A 188 -7.63 1.49 -2.04
N ILE A 189 -8.59 1.50 -1.10
CA ILE A 189 -8.31 1.72 0.32
C ILE A 189 -7.41 0.62 0.89
N GLY A 190 -7.63 -0.64 0.49
CA GLY A 190 -6.75 -1.76 0.85
C GLY A 190 -5.33 -1.58 0.33
N ALA A 191 -5.16 -1.10 -0.91
CA ALA A 191 -3.85 -0.79 -1.48
C ALA A 191 -3.16 0.37 -0.73
N LEU A 192 -3.89 1.43 -0.39
CA LEU A 192 -3.37 2.51 0.45
C LEU A 192 -2.92 2.02 1.82
N ASN A 193 -3.58 1.00 2.36
CA ASN A 193 -3.23 0.39 3.64
C ASN A 193 -1.88 -0.37 3.63
N MET A 194 -1.21 -0.50 2.47
CA MET A 194 0.21 -0.93 2.42
C MET A 194 1.11 0.02 3.22
N VAL A 195 0.73 1.28 3.35
CA VAL A 195 1.36 2.25 4.22
C VAL A 195 0.39 2.54 5.38
N PRO A 196 0.82 2.36 6.64
CA PRO A 196 -0.04 2.62 7.79
C PRO A 196 -0.64 4.03 7.77
N TYR A 197 -1.91 4.14 8.14
CA TYR A 197 -2.71 5.37 8.16
C TYR A 197 -2.99 6.02 6.80
N LEU A 198 -2.36 5.59 5.70
CA LEU A 198 -2.58 6.18 4.39
C LEU A 198 -4.01 5.90 3.86
N GLN A 199 -4.66 4.87 4.36
CA GLN A 199 -6.08 4.57 4.05
C GLN A 199 -7.04 5.74 4.35
N ILE A 200 -6.66 6.68 5.23
CA ILE A 200 -7.44 7.88 5.52
C ILE A 200 -7.65 8.74 4.26
N ILE A 201 -6.71 8.71 3.33
CA ILE A 201 -6.85 9.40 2.02
C ILE A 201 -8.06 8.84 1.25
N GLY A 202 -8.44 7.59 1.48
CA GLY A 202 -9.63 6.99 0.91
C GLY A 202 -10.96 7.66 1.33
N LEU A 203 -10.95 8.47 2.40
CA LEU A 203 -12.12 9.28 2.77
C LEU A 203 -12.46 10.34 1.71
N VAL A 204 -11.47 10.87 1.01
CA VAL A 204 -11.67 11.89 -0.03
C VAL A 204 -12.57 11.36 -1.15
N PRO A 205 -12.22 10.28 -1.86
CA PRO A 205 -13.11 9.70 -2.87
C PRO A 205 -14.43 9.19 -2.25
N THR A 206 -14.43 8.72 -1.01
CA THR A 206 -15.66 8.28 -0.34
C THR A 206 -16.65 9.44 -0.17
N ILE A 207 -16.19 10.62 0.23
CA ILE A 207 -17.06 11.81 0.36
C ILE A 207 -17.64 12.22 -1.01
N ILE A 208 -16.80 12.24 -2.04
CA ILE A 208 -17.23 12.58 -3.41
C ILE A 208 -18.31 11.61 -3.90
N LEU A 209 -18.08 10.32 -3.74
CA LEU A 209 -19.05 9.29 -4.14
C LEU A 209 -20.33 9.31 -3.29
N ALA A 210 -20.25 9.70 -2.02
CA ALA A 210 -21.43 9.87 -1.17
C ALA A 210 -22.32 11.03 -1.67
N ILE A 211 -21.73 12.13 -2.14
CA ILE A 211 -22.48 13.25 -2.74
C ILE A 211 -23.18 12.80 -4.02
N LEU A 212 -22.48 12.06 -4.87
CA LEU A 212 -23.06 11.53 -6.11
C LEU A 212 -24.21 10.57 -5.83
N LYS A 213 -24.06 9.67 -4.85
CA LYS A 213 -25.12 8.75 -4.44
C LYS A 213 -26.32 9.52 -3.89
N ALA A 214 -26.11 10.52 -3.04
CA ALA A 214 -27.20 11.34 -2.48
C ALA A 214 -27.99 12.06 -3.58
N SER A 215 -27.31 12.52 -4.62
CA SER A 215 -27.93 13.19 -5.76
C SER A 215 -28.72 12.26 -6.66
N ASP A 216 -28.27 11.01 -6.82
CA ASP A 216 -28.92 9.99 -7.65
C ASP A 216 -30.14 9.39 -6.94
N THR A 217 -29.97 8.95 -5.70
CA THR A 217 -31.01 8.24 -4.95
C THR A 217 -32.01 9.18 -4.27
N GLY A 218 -31.66 10.46 -4.10
CA GLY A 218 -32.43 11.41 -3.30
C GLY A 218 -32.36 11.14 -1.79
N GLU A 219 -31.50 10.22 -1.35
CA GLU A 219 -31.27 9.96 0.07
C GLU A 219 -30.50 11.11 0.73
N ASN A 220 -30.64 11.20 2.05
CA ASN A 220 -29.95 12.23 2.81
C ASN A 220 -28.44 11.93 2.82
N PHE A 221 -27.62 12.90 2.37
CA PHE A 221 -26.16 12.82 2.35
C PHE A 221 -25.58 12.37 3.71
N TRP A 222 -26.12 12.89 4.83
CA TRP A 222 -25.62 12.58 6.16
C TRP A 222 -25.83 11.11 6.55
N ILE A 223 -26.89 10.47 6.03
CA ILE A 223 -27.14 9.04 6.26
C ILE A 223 -26.15 8.21 5.45
N ILE A 224 -25.91 8.59 4.20
CA ILE A 224 -24.97 7.90 3.32
C ILE A 224 -23.54 7.99 3.88
N ILE A 225 -23.10 9.18 4.26
CA ILE A 225 -21.75 9.34 4.81
C ILE A 225 -21.60 8.66 6.18
N ALA A 226 -22.62 8.69 7.02
CA ALA A 226 -22.63 7.99 8.31
C ALA A 226 -22.52 6.46 8.11
N SER A 227 -23.23 5.90 7.13
CA SER A 227 -23.11 4.46 6.79
C SER A 227 -21.72 4.11 6.26
N ALA A 228 -21.12 4.95 5.41
CA ALA A 228 -19.76 4.77 4.94
C ALA A 228 -18.75 4.87 6.10
N MET A 229 -18.90 5.85 7.00
CA MET A 229 -18.08 5.98 8.20
C MET A 229 -18.22 4.77 9.13
N ALA A 230 -19.43 4.19 9.25
CA ALA A 230 -19.63 2.96 10.01
C ALA A 230 -18.80 1.80 9.41
N VAL A 231 -18.75 1.68 8.08
CA VAL A 231 -17.87 0.70 7.42
C VAL A 231 -16.41 0.93 7.79
N PHE A 232 -15.94 2.19 7.73
CA PHE A 232 -14.55 2.52 8.14
C PHE A 232 -14.28 2.11 9.59
N ILE A 233 -15.17 2.43 10.51
CA ILE A 233 -15.03 2.11 11.94
C ILE A 233 -15.01 0.60 12.16
N VAL A 234 -15.93 -0.15 11.54
CA VAL A 234 -16.00 -1.61 11.68
C VAL A 234 -14.76 -2.27 11.11
N VAL A 235 -14.36 -1.90 9.88
CA VAL A 235 -13.16 -2.48 9.24
C VAL A 235 -11.92 -2.14 10.05
N GLN A 236 -11.77 -0.89 10.52
CA GLN A 236 -10.65 -0.48 11.37
C GLN A 236 -10.61 -1.30 12.67
N THR A 237 -11.76 -1.48 13.31
CA THR A 237 -11.84 -2.27 14.56
C THR A 237 -11.43 -3.73 14.32
N ILE A 238 -11.87 -4.33 13.22
CA ILE A 238 -11.46 -5.70 12.83
C ILE A 238 -9.96 -5.74 12.50
N GLN A 239 -9.47 -4.75 11.77
CA GLN A 239 -8.05 -4.65 11.42
C GLN A 239 -7.18 -4.60 12.67
N ASP A 240 -7.42 -3.65 13.57
CA ASP A 240 -6.57 -3.38 14.73
C ASP A 240 -6.76 -4.44 15.84
N GLY A 241 -7.99 -4.95 15.99
CA GLY A 241 -8.31 -5.94 17.02
C GLY A 241 -7.97 -7.38 16.65
N PHE A 242 -8.03 -7.75 15.38
CA PHE A 242 -7.88 -9.14 14.96
C PHE A 242 -6.79 -9.37 13.90
N ILE A 243 -6.80 -8.60 12.81
CA ILE A 243 -5.94 -8.92 11.66
C ILE A 243 -4.49 -8.59 11.99
N VAL A 244 -4.21 -7.36 12.41
CA VAL A 244 -2.85 -6.90 12.71
C VAL A 244 -2.19 -7.73 13.82
N PRO A 245 -2.82 -7.99 14.98
CA PRO A 245 -2.20 -8.79 16.04
C PRO A 245 -1.89 -10.23 15.60
N ARG A 246 -2.75 -10.85 14.79
CA ARG A 246 -2.55 -12.23 14.32
C ARG A 246 -1.50 -12.34 13.22
N VAL A 247 -1.43 -11.36 12.31
CA VAL A 247 -0.53 -11.41 11.15
C VAL A 247 0.85 -10.89 11.50
N MET A 248 0.92 -9.76 12.20
CA MET A 248 2.19 -9.08 12.52
C MET A 248 2.72 -9.38 13.92
N GLY A 249 1.85 -9.85 14.83
CA GLY A 249 2.23 -10.13 16.22
C GLY A 249 2.70 -8.86 16.94
N LYS A 250 3.75 -9.00 17.79
CA LYS A 250 4.30 -7.89 18.58
C LYS A 250 5.17 -6.89 17.78
N ILE A 251 5.24 -7.01 16.45
CA ILE A 251 6.06 -6.12 15.61
C ILE A 251 5.55 -4.68 15.65
N THR A 252 4.26 -4.49 15.93
CA THR A 252 3.60 -3.17 15.95
C THR A 252 3.50 -2.54 17.35
N GLY A 253 4.33 -2.94 18.29
CA GLY A 253 4.38 -2.32 19.64
C GLY A 253 4.89 -0.87 19.66
N LEU A 254 4.99 -0.21 18.52
CA LEU A 254 5.40 1.18 18.41
C LEU A 254 4.22 2.11 18.74
N ASN A 255 4.53 3.18 19.48
CA ASN A 255 3.58 4.26 19.71
C ASN A 255 3.16 4.90 18.35
N PRO A 256 1.87 5.20 18.13
CA PRO A 256 1.39 5.88 16.93
C PRO A 256 2.19 7.12 16.53
N ALA A 257 2.66 7.90 17.51
CA ALA A 257 3.51 9.07 17.25
C ALA A 257 4.84 8.69 16.58
N ILE A 258 5.46 7.56 17.00
CA ILE A 258 6.71 7.06 16.41
C ILE A 258 6.44 6.57 14.98
N ILE A 259 5.29 5.96 14.73
CA ILE A 259 4.91 5.52 13.38
C ILE A 259 4.77 6.72 12.44
N LEU A 260 4.03 7.77 12.85
CA LEU A 260 3.86 8.97 12.05
C LEU A 260 5.19 9.70 11.82
N LEU A 261 6.03 9.80 12.85
CA LEU A 261 7.37 10.38 12.74
C LEU A 261 8.24 9.59 11.74
N SER A 262 8.20 8.27 11.82
CA SER A 262 8.92 7.39 10.89
C SER A 262 8.47 7.60 9.46
N LEU A 263 7.16 7.62 9.22
CA LEU A 263 6.59 7.87 7.90
C LEU A 263 7.01 9.24 7.35
N SER A 264 7.03 10.27 8.21
CA SER A 264 7.47 11.62 7.82
C SER A 264 8.95 11.66 7.45
N ILE A 265 9.81 11.06 8.28
CA ILE A 265 11.26 11.05 8.04
C ILE A 265 11.60 10.24 6.77
N TRP A 266 11.19 8.98 6.73
CA TRP A 266 11.52 8.11 5.60
C TRP A 266 10.78 8.51 4.32
N GLY A 267 9.56 9.05 4.44
CA GLY A 267 8.80 9.61 3.32
C GLY A 267 9.49 10.85 2.72
N SER A 268 10.03 11.73 3.56
CA SER A 268 10.79 12.89 3.09
C SER A 268 12.11 12.52 2.42
N LEU A 269 12.79 11.46 2.90
CA LEU A 269 14.08 11.02 2.36
C LEU A 269 13.95 10.23 1.05
N MET A 270 12.96 9.35 0.95
CA MET A 270 12.85 8.37 -0.14
C MET A 270 11.48 8.36 -0.83
N GLY A 271 10.61 9.34 -0.52
CA GLY A 271 9.27 9.42 -1.09
C GLY A 271 8.38 8.22 -0.69
N MET A 272 7.54 7.77 -1.62
CA MET A 272 6.60 6.68 -1.39
C MET A 272 7.29 5.37 -0.97
N LEU A 273 8.45 5.05 -1.55
CA LEU A 273 9.24 3.87 -1.14
C LEU A 273 9.69 3.99 0.31
N GLY A 274 10.12 5.18 0.74
CA GLY A 274 10.48 5.45 2.12
C GLY A 274 9.33 5.21 3.10
N MET A 275 8.12 5.63 2.76
CA MET A 275 6.93 5.37 3.58
C MET A 275 6.63 3.87 3.73
N ILE A 276 6.77 3.10 2.65
CA ILE A 276 6.52 1.65 2.67
C ILE A 276 7.52 0.92 3.58
N ILE A 277 8.79 1.33 3.57
CA ILE A 277 9.86 0.69 4.37
C ILE A 277 10.07 1.34 5.74
N ALA A 278 9.35 2.43 6.05
CA ALA A 278 9.54 3.23 7.27
C ALA A 278 9.49 2.40 8.55
N LEU A 279 8.44 1.59 8.72
CA LEU A 279 8.25 0.81 9.94
C LEU A 279 9.33 -0.26 10.17
N PRO A 280 9.66 -1.13 9.19
CA PRO A 280 10.72 -2.10 9.41
C PRO A 280 12.08 -1.46 9.68
N LEU A 281 12.42 -0.35 9.01
CA LEU A 281 13.68 0.34 9.29
C LEU A 281 13.70 0.95 10.68
N THR A 282 12.62 1.61 11.10
CA THR A 282 12.54 2.22 12.42
C THR A 282 12.54 1.18 13.54
N THR A 283 11.83 0.06 13.37
CA THR A 283 11.86 -1.03 14.36
C THR A 283 13.25 -1.64 14.51
N LEU A 284 13.96 -1.80 13.41
CA LEU A 284 15.35 -2.25 13.44
C LEU A 284 16.26 -1.25 14.14
N MET A 285 16.18 0.04 13.79
CA MET A 285 16.97 1.08 14.45
C MET A 285 16.73 1.11 15.97
N LEU A 286 15.47 1.05 16.39
CA LEU A 286 15.12 1.02 17.82
C LEU A 286 15.62 -0.26 18.51
N SER A 287 15.52 -1.43 17.86
CA SER A 287 16.03 -2.68 18.40
C SER A 287 17.55 -2.65 18.59
N TYR A 288 18.27 -2.07 17.62
CA TYR A 288 19.73 -1.91 17.73
C TYR A 288 20.10 -0.87 18.79
N TYR A 289 19.37 0.24 18.87
CA TYR A 289 19.57 1.26 19.90
C TYR A 289 19.40 0.65 21.31
N GLN A 290 18.32 -0.11 21.54
CA GLN A 290 18.09 -0.80 22.79
C GLN A 290 19.20 -1.81 23.11
N ARG A 291 19.61 -2.61 22.13
CA ARG A 291 20.63 -3.65 22.31
C ARG A 291 22.01 -3.10 22.61
N PHE A 292 22.44 -2.05 21.92
CA PHE A 292 23.82 -1.56 22.00
C PHE A 292 24.01 -0.37 22.95
N ILE A 293 22.98 0.40 23.22
CA ILE A 293 23.10 1.59 24.08
C ILE A 293 22.48 1.29 25.45
N ILE A 294 21.19 0.95 25.51
CA ILE A 294 20.49 0.79 26.79
C ILE A 294 20.99 -0.43 27.57
N ASN A 295 21.13 -1.59 26.93
CA ASN A 295 21.59 -2.80 27.63
C ASN A 295 23.05 -2.71 28.08
N ARG A 296 23.91 -1.99 27.37
CA ARG A 296 25.29 -1.77 27.76
C ARG A 296 25.39 -0.87 29.01
N GLU A 297 24.54 0.13 29.08
CA GLU A 297 24.46 1.03 30.23
C GLU A 297 23.95 0.32 31.49
N ASN A 298 23.01 -0.61 31.33
CA ASN A 298 22.50 -1.43 32.43
C ASN A 298 23.54 -2.42 32.97
N ILE A 299 24.37 -3.03 32.10
CA ILE A 299 25.44 -3.92 32.51
C ILE A 299 26.48 -3.15 33.34
N HIS A 300 26.92 -1.96 32.89
CA HIS A 300 27.86 -1.14 33.63
C HIS A 300 27.31 -0.64 34.98
N LYS A 301 26.01 -0.33 35.05
CA LYS A 301 25.37 0.03 36.33
C LYS A 301 25.34 -1.14 37.32
N THR A 302 25.03 -2.34 36.84
CA THR A 302 24.98 -3.54 37.65
C THR A 302 26.37 -3.91 38.19
N GLU A 303 27.41 -3.86 37.37
CA GLU A 303 28.80 -4.09 37.78
C GLU A 303 29.31 -3.07 38.80
N SER A 304 28.94 -1.78 38.61
CA SER A 304 29.30 -0.70 39.55
C SER A 304 28.64 -0.89 40.93
N THR A 305 27.37 -1.32 40.95
CA THR A 305 26.64 -1.58 42.18
C THR A 305 27.18 -2.82 42.92
N ASP A 306 27.55 -3.87 42.21
CA ASP A 306 28.09 -5.11 42.75
C ASP A 306 29.48 -4.89 43.34
N ASN A 307 30.31 -4.03 42.73
CA ASN A 307 31.63 -3.64 43.27
C ASN A 307 31.50 -2.78 44.54
N GLN A 308 30.56 -1.81 44.55
CA GLN A 308 30.30 -1.00 45.76
C GLN A 308 29.80 -1.88 46.96
N THR A 309 28.96 -2.87 46.67
CA THR A 309 28.46 -3.78 47.72
C THR A 309 29.54 -4.70 48.27
N LYS A 310 30.52 -5.08 47.46
CA LYS A 310 31.71 -5.85 47.89
C LYS A 310 32.70 -5.05 48.72
N GLU A 311 32.86 -3.74 48.44
CA GLU A 311 33.73 -2.82 49.22
C GLU A 311 33.12 -2.49 50.59
N ILE A 312 31.80 -2.50 50.75
CA ILE A 312 31.12 -2.24 52.04
C ILE A 312 31.13 -3.45 52.96
N ASN A 313 31.24 -4.68 52.40
CA ASN A 313 31.21 -5.92 53.17
C ASN A 313 32.62 -6.47 53.49
N ASN A 314 33.71 -5.83 53.16
CA ASN A 314 35.07 -6.09 53.54
C ASN A 314 35.58 -4.98 54.54
#